data_2d76647b58fab4b420f03221e1a03ca8
#
_entry.id   2d76647b58fab4b420f03221e1a03ca8
#
_cell.length_a   1.000
_cell.length_b   1.000
_cell.length_c   1.000
_cell.angle_alpha   90.00
_cell.angle_beta   90.00
_cell.angle_gamma   90.00
#
_symmetry.space_group_name_H-M   'P 1'
#
loop_
_entity.id
_entity.type
_entity.pdbx_description
1 polymer ?
#
loop_
_entity_poly.entity_id
_entity_poly.type
_entity_poly.pdbx_seq_one_letter_code
_entity_poly.pdbx_strand_id
1 'polypeptide(L)'
;MLFRSQRLLSPLALRFPLVDPDNFLRKTLRWVDPLFGWFGIVLWLAVVGTAAVLAAQHWTDLTQDITDRVLAPENLFALWLLYPVVKALHELGHAYATRRWGGQVHEIGIMLLVFSPVPYVDASAATAFKDKRQRMVVGGIGIAVELFLGALALFVWLFVQPGLVRSIAFNTMLITGTSTLLFNGNPLLRFDGYYVLSDLLEIPNLGNRSNQYLGYLFQRYVFGVKDAKLPAHTPGERFWMTTYGISSFLYRVMITFAIILFIASQFFFVGVLLALWSGFTQLLSPVAKSVSFLFNSPQLGRYRGRAVFTSVVLALVLGALVFALPVPSWTRAEGVVWLPEETQ
;
A
#
# COMPACT_ATOMS: atom_id res chain seq x y z
N MET A 1 24.00 -22.54 -0.07
CA MET A 1 23.42 -22.85 -1.39
C MET A 1 21.88 -22.80 -1.45
N LEU A 2 21.16 -22.91 -0.36
CA LEU A 2 19.68 -22.88 -0.31
C LEU A 2 19.05 -21.49 -0.60
N PHE A 3 19.75 -20.40 -0.39
CA PHE A 3 19.25 -19.03 -0.65
C PHE A 3 19.23 -18.63 -2.14
N ARG A 4 19.93 -19.33 -3.02
CA ARG A 4 19.94 -19.06 -4.47
C ARG A 4 18.71 -19.59 -5.19
N SER A 5 18.07 -20.64 -4.69
CA SER A 5 16.91 -21.27 -5.35
C SER A 5 15.58 -20.53 -5.11
N GLN A 6 15.45 -19.77 -4.00
CA GLN A 6 14.26 -18.96 -3.76
C GLN A 6 14.18 -17.68 -4.61
N ARG A 7 15.32 -17.19 -5.15
CA ARG A 7 15.36 -16.02 -6.03
C ARG A 7 14.71 -16.26 -7.40
N LEU A 8 14.60 -17.50 -7.84
CA LEU A 8 14.01 -17.87 -9.14
C LEU A 8 12.50 -18.17 -9.08
N LEU A 9 11.91 -18.21 -7.87
CA LEU A 9 10.49 -18.57 -7.68
C LEU A 9 9.52 -17.39 -7.76
N SER A 10 10.02 -16.17 -7.95
CA SER A 10 9.17 -14.98 -8.17
C SER A 10 9.53 -14.33 -9.49
N PRO A 11 9.03 -14.83 -10.63
CA PRO A 11 9.40 -14.30 -11.95
C PRO A 11 8.96 -12.84 -12.16
N LEU A 12 8.11 -12.30 -11.28
CA LEU A 12 7.60 -10.92 -11.34
C LEU A 12 8.42 -9.92 -10.52
N ALA A 13 9.43 -10.36 -9.74
CA ALA A 13 10.24 -9.48 -8.90
C ALA A 13 11.70 -9.95 -8.89
N LEU A 14 12.48 -9.48 -9.85
CA LEU A 14 13.90 -9.77 -9.94
C LEU A 14 14.70 -8.68 -9.20
N ARG A 15 15.48 -9.06 -8.19
CA ARG A 15 16.33 -8.16 -7.42
C ARG A 15 17.77 -8.20 -7.95
N PHE A 16 18.30 -7.02 -8.23
CA PHE A 16 19.68 -6.81 -8.64
C PHE A 16 20.38 -5.96 -7.59
N PRO A 17 21.16 -6.57 -6.68
CA PRO A 17 21.98 -5.81 -5.76
C PRO A 17 23.07 -5.07 -6.56
N LEU A 18 23.22 -3.77 -6.31
CA LEU A 18 24.16 -2.93 -7.05
C LEU A 18 25.39 -2.58 -6.21
N VAL A 19 25.18 -2.07 -4.99
CA VAL A 19 26.27 -1.47 -4.20
C VAL A 19 26.06 -1.74 -2.70
N ASP A 20 27.18 -1.88 -1.96
CA ASP A 20 27.20 -1.75 -0.51
C ASP A 20 27.37 -0.27 -0.12
N PRO A 21 26.31 0.38 0.40
CA PRO A 21 26.32 1.80 0.70
C PRO A 21 26.90 2.14 2.09
N ASP A 22 27.21 1.16 2.95
CA ASP A 22 27.48 1.40 4.36
C ASP A 22 28.61 2.42 4.61
N ASN A 23 29.69 2.34 3.84
CA ASN A 23 30.79 3.28 3.92
C ASN A 23 30.42 4.70 3.47
N PHE A 24 29.61 4.81 2.43
CA PHE A 24 29.09 6.09 1.95
C PHE A 24 28.17 6.72 2.99
N LEU A 25 27.20 5.97 3.48
CA LEU A 25 26.25 6.42 4.50
C LEU A 25 26.98 6.88 5.77
N ARG A 26 27.98 6.14 6.22
CA ARG A 26 28.80 6.49 7.39
C ARG A 26 29.51 7.82 7.23
N LYS A 27 30.11 8.10 6.06
CA LYS A 27 30.84 9.34 5.80
C LYS A 27 29.92 10.55 5.66
N THR A 28 28.73 10.35 5.09
CA THR A 28 27.78 11.41 4.77
C THR A 28 26.75 11.64 5.88
N LEU A 29 26.61 10.71 6.83
CA LEU A 29 25.64 10.81 7.94
C LEU A 29 25.75 12.14 8.69
N ARG A 30 26.95 12.65 8.90
CA ARG A 30 27.18 13.94 9.60
C ARG A 30 26.42 15.12 8.98
N TRP A 31 26.15 15.08 7.68
CA TRP A 31 25.42 16.13 6.97
C TRP A 31 23.90 15.95 7.07
N VAL A 32 23.45 14.72 7.20
CA VAL A 32 22.03 14.36 7.22
C VAL A 32 21.49 14.25 8.65
N ASP A 33 22.36 13.97 9.63
CA ASP A 33 21.99 13.77 11.04
C ASP A 33 21.17 14.93 11.65
N PRO A 34 21.46 16.24 11.38
CA PRO A 34 20.63 17.32 11.89
C PRO A 34 19.16 17.26 11.46
N LEU A 35 18.86 16.64 10.29
CA LEU A 35 17.50 16.49 9.79
C LEU A 35 16.67 15.49 10.61
N PHE A 36 17.31 14.61 11.36
CA PHE A 36 16.63 13.70 12.28
C PHE A 36 16.40 14.29 13.68
N GLY A 37 16.91 15.50 13.91
CA GLY A 37 16.73 16.23 15.17
C GLY A 37 15.55 17.19 15.12
N TRP A 38 15.45 18.02 16.16
CA TRP A 38 14.42 19.06 16.25
C TRP A 38 14.40 20.01 15.04
N PHE A 39 15.58 20.39 14.55
CA PHE A 39 15.69 21.23 13.35
C PHE A 39 14.96 20.62 12.14
N GLY A 40 15.19 19.35 11.87
CA GLY A 40 14.53 18.66 10.76
C GLY A 40 13.02 18.57 10.93
N ILE A 41 12.53 18.32 12.15
CA ILE A 41 11.10 18.29 12.46
C ILE A 41 10.46 19.66 12.18
N VAL A 42 11.05 20.74 12.67
CA VAL A 42 10.53 22.10 12.45
C VAL A 42 10.57 22.47 10.98
N LEU A 43 11.69 22.20 10.29
CA LEU A 43 11.81 22.43 8.85
C LEU A 43 10.75 21.65 8.08
N TRP A 44 10.59 20.38 8.38
CA TRP A 44 9.60 19.53 7.72
C TRP A 44 8.17 20.03 7.95
N LEU A 45 7.80 20.35 9.18
CA LEU A 45 6.49 20.91 9.52
C LEU A 45 6.23 22.25 8.83
N ALA A 46 7.23 23.12 8.77
CA ALA A 46 7.11 24.41 8.09
C ALA A 46 6.88 24.21 6.57
N VAL A 47 7.69 23.37 5.92
CA VAL A 47 7.63 23.15 4.47
C VAL A 47 6.36 22.40 4.10
N VAL A 48 6.11 21.23 4.72
CA VAL A 48 4.95 20.38 4.38
C VAL A 48 3.65 21.02 4.86
N GLY A 49 3.64 21.67 6.04
CA GLY A 49 2.47 22.38 6.54
C GLY A 49 2.06 23.54 5.64
N THR A 50 3.01 24.38 5.22
CA THR A 50 2.74 25.47 4.26
C THR A 50 2.25 24.89 2.91
N ALA A 51 2.90 23.85 2.41
CA ALA A 51 2.50 23.20 1.18
C ALA A 51 1.06 22.63 1.26
N ALA A 52 0.68 22.04 2.39
CA ALA A 52 -0.68 21.52 2.59
C ALA A 52 -1.74 22.63 2.53
N VAL A 53 -1.48 23.79 3.12
CA VAL A 53 -2.38 24.96 3.04
C VAL A 53 -2.48 25.47 1.61
N LEU A 54 -1.36 25.61 0.91
CA LEU A 54 -1.34 26.07 -0.49
C LEU A 54 -2.01 25.06 -1.42
N ALA A 55 -1.80 23.76 -1.22
CA ALA A 55 -2.49 22.72 -1.97
C ALA A 55 -4.00 22.78 -1.80
N ALA A 56 -4.49 23.05 -0.58
CA ALA A 56 -5.91 23.22 -0.32
C ALA A 56 -6.48 24.47 -1.02
N GLN A 57 -5.73 25.58 -1.06
CA GLN A 57 -6.15 26.80 -1.74
C GLN A 57 -6.19 26.66 -3.28
N HIS A 58 -5.29 25.85 -3.85
CA HIS A 58 -5.18 25.61 -5.30
C HIS A 58 -5.74 24.24 -5.70
N TRP A 59 -6.64 23.68 -4.88
CA TRP A 59 -7.15 22.31 -5.09
C TRP A 59 -7.79 22.13 -6.47
N THR A 60 -8.61 23.09 -6.90
CA THR A 60 -9.27 23.05 -8.20
C THR A 60 -8.26 23.03 -9.35
N ASP A 61 -7.24 23.87 -9.29
CA ASP A 61 -6.19 23.94 -10.32
C ASP A 61 -5.35 22.67 -10.39
N LEU A 62 -5.11 22.03 -9.24
CA LEU A 62 -4.36 20.79 -9.14
C LEU A 62 -5.13 19.58 -9.66
N THR A 63 -6.46 19.57 -9.51
CA THR A 63 -7.31 18.44 -9.87
C THR A 63 -8.01 18.59 -11.22
N GLN A 64 -8.02 19.80 -11.79
CA GLN A 64 -8.59 20.05 -13.10
C GLN A 64 -7.85 19.25 -14.17
N ASP A 65 -8.60 18.51 -15.00
CA ASP A 65 -8.11 17.71 -16.13
C ASP A 65 -7.00 16.71 -15.76
N ILE A 66 -6.98 16.25 -14.49
CA ILE A 66 -5.93 15.37 -13.98
C ILE A 66 -5.82 14.08 -14.80
N THR A 67 -6.94 13.51 -15.23
CA THR A 67 -6.97 12.26 -15.99
C THR A 67 -6.30 12.42 -17.34
N ASP A 68 -6.63 13.50 -18.08
CA ASP A 68 -6.07 13.77 -19.41
C ASP A 68 -4.57 14.09 -19.33
N ARG A 69 -4.18 14.85 -18.30
CA ARG A 69 -2.77 15.17 -18.06
C ARG A 69 -1.95 13.93 -17.73
N VAL A 70 -2.46 13.05 -16.87
CA VAL A 70 -1.74 11.86 -16.41
C VAL A 70 -1.60 10.84 -17.53
N LEU A 71 -2.64 10.67 -18.36
CA LEU A 71 -2.69 9.62 -19.38
C LEU A 71 -2.05 10.02 -20.70
N ALA A 72 -1.62 11.27 -20.86
CA ALA A 72 -0.84 11.67 -22.04
C ALA A 72 0.43 10.82 -22.18
N PRO A 73 0.75 10.26 -23.37
CA PRO A 73 1.88 9.34 -23.54
C PRO A 73 3.22 9.92 -23.06
N GLU A 74 3.45 11.20 -23.35
CA GLU A 74 4.67 11.92 -22.92
C GLU A 74 4.75 12.02 -21.41
N ASN A 75 3.61 12.16 -20.75
CA ASN A 75 3.54 12.25 -19.30
C ASN A 75 3.70 10.89 -18.62
N LEU A 76 3.16 9.83 -19.21
CA LEU A 76 3.39 8.46 -18.73
C LEU A 76 4.88 8.08 -18.76
N PHE A 77 5.59 8.50 -19.83
CA PHE A 77 7.04 8.30 -19.91
C PHE A 77 7.78 9.11 -18.84
N ALA A 78 7.40 10.35 -18.61
CA ALA A 78 7.97 11.19 -17.56
C ALA A 78 7.71 10.59 -16.16
N LEU A 79 6.51 10.12 -15.89
CA LEU A 79 6.17 9.42 -14.65
C LEU A 79 7.02 8.16 -14.46
N TRP A 80 7.19 7.35 -15.50
CA TRP A 80 8.02 6.15 -15.47
C TRP A 80 9.49 6.46 -15.15
N LEU A 81 10.02 7.58 -15.66
CA LEU A 81 11.41 8.01 -15.39
C LEU A 81 11.56 8.64 -14.00
N LEU A 82 10.58 9.43 -13.54
CA LEU A 82 10.64 10.12 -12.24
C LEU A 82 10.39 9.18 -11.06
N TYR A 83 9.56 8.16 -11.25
CA TYR A 83 9.20 7.23 -10.18
C TYR A 83 10.42 6.57 -9.51
N PRO A 84 11.39 5.99 -10.23
CA PRO A 84 12.60 5.44 -9.62
C PRO A 84 13.43 6.47 -8.86
N VAL A 85 13.47 7.72 -9.32
CA VAL A 85 14.22 8.80 -8.67
C VAL A 85 13.59 9.15 -7.32
N VAL A 86 12.28 9.36 -7.29
CA VAL A 86 11.54 9.61 -6.04
C VAL A 86 11.71 8.46 -5.08
N LYS A 87 11.59 7.21 -5.57
CA LYS A 87 11.78 6.02 -4.75
C LYS A 87 13.21 5.83 -4.26
N ALA A 88 14.21 6.19 -5.04
CA ALA A 88 15.60 6.15 -4.56
C ALA A 88 15.83 7.10 -3.38
N LEU A 89 15.25 8.29 -3.39
CA LEU A 89 15.34 9.22 -2.27
C LEU A 89 14.58 8.72 -1.03
N HIS A 90 13.42 8.10 -1.23
CA HIS A 90 12.66 7.42 -0.19
C HIS A 90 13.50 6.31 0.47
N GLU A 91 14.10 5.42 -0.32
CA GLU A 91 14.95 4.32 0.18
C GLU A 91 16.22 4.83 0.87
N LEU A 92 16.81 5.92 0.39
CA LEU A 92 17.92 6.58 1.08
C LEU A 92 17.52 7.09 2.47
N GLY A 93 16.29 7.55 2.64
CA GLY A 93 15.74 7.91 3.95
C GLY A 93 15.82 6.75 4.93
N HIS A 94 15.34 5.55 4.54
CA HIS A 94 15.44 4.33 5.35
C HIS A 94 16.88 3.94 5.67
N ALA A 95 17.77 4.05 4.68
CA ALA A 95 19.19 3.76 4.85
C ALA A 95 19.85 4.66 5.89
N TYR A 96 19.66 5.98 5.79
CA TYR A 96 20.21 6.94 6.75
C TYR A 96 19.61 6.77 8.15
N ALA A 97 18.31 6.56 8.26
CA ALA A 97 17.66 6.32 9.54
C ALA A 97 18.20 5.05 10.21
N THR A 98 18.36 3.97 9.46
CA THR A 98 18.96 2.72 9.97
C THR A 98 20.38 2.95 10.43
N ARG A 99 21.19 3.66 9.63
CA ARG A 99 22.58 3.94 9.95
C ARG A 99 22.77 4.83 11.18
N ARG A 100 21.88 5.81 11.37
CA ARG A 100 21.89 6.73 12.52
C ARG A 100 21.91 5.99 13.87
N TRP A 101 21.16 4.92 14.01
CA TRP A 101 21.07 4.12 15.25
C TRP A 101 21.99 2.88 15.25
N GLY A 102 23.05 2.92 14.40
CA GLY A 102 24.10 1.91 14.41
C GLY A 102 23.78 0.64 13.61
N GLY A 103 22.65 0.59 12.91
CA GLY A 103 22.37 -0.47 11.97
C GLY A 103 23.29 -0.38 10.77
N GLN A 104 23.65 -1.53 10.18
CA GLN A 104 24.43 -1.60 8.95
C GLN A 104 23.51 -1.81 7.76
N VAL A 105 23.84 -1.18 6.64
CA VAL A 105 23.10 -1.30 5.38
C VAL A 105 24.07 -1.74 4.30
N HIS A 106 24.00 -3.01 3.91
CA HIS A 106 24.94 -3.61 3.00
C HIS A 106 24.43 -3.80 1.57
N GLU A 107 23.15 -3.53 1.34
CA GLU A 107 22.57 -3.77 0.02
C GLU A 107 21.62 -2.63 -0.37
N ILE A 108 22.00 -1.92 -1.45
CA ILE A 108 21.12 -1.08 -2.25
C ILE A 108 21.08 -1.65 -3.66
N GLY A 109 19.91 -1.73 -4.25
CA GLY A 109 19.77 -2.29 -5.58
C GLY A 109 18.51 -1.81 -6.30
N ILE A 110 18.27 -2.43 -7.45
CA ILE A 110 17.05 -2.23 -8.24
C ILE A 110 16.30 -3.56 -8.31
N MET A 111 15.02 -3.49 -8.03
CA MET A 111 14.09 -4.58 -8.23
C MET A 111 13.25 -4.28 -9.47
N LEU A 112 13.25 -5.20 -10.44
CA LEU A 112 12.31 -5.13 -11.54
C LEU A 112 10.95 -5.68 -11.09
N LEU A 113 9.97 -4.80 -10.97
CA LEU A 113 8.60 -5.17 -10.66
C LEU A 113 7.75 -4.93 -11.92
N VAL A 114 7.33 -5.99 -12.59
CA VAL A 114 6.53 -5.91 -13.83
C VAL A 114 7.16 -4.91 -14.82
N PHE A 115 8.46 -5.09 -15.16
CA PHE A 115 9.26 -4.25 -16.05
C PHE A 115 9.52 -2.81 -15.57
N SER A 116 9.04 -2.42 -14.39
CA SER A 116 9.37 -1.13 -13.78
C SER A 116 10.57 -1.28 -12.84
N PRO A 117 11.62 -0.47 -13.00
CA PRO A 117 12.77 -0.48 -12.09
C PRO A 117 12.39 0.25 -10.80
N VAL A 118 12.37 -0.49 -9.69
CA VAL A 118 12.07 0.05 -8.36
C VAL A 118 13.32 -0.06 -7.51
N PRO A 119 13.91 1.05 -7.05
CA PRO A 119 14.99 1.03 -6.07
C PRO A 119 14.54 0.34 -4.78
N TYR A 120 15.45 -0.32 -4.11
CA TYR A 120 15.24 -0.89 -2.79
C TYR A 120 16.50 -0.79 -1.94
N VAL A 121 16.31 -0.80 -0.62
CA VAL A 121 17.38 -0.88 0.38
C VAL A 121 17.09 -2.01 1.36
N ASP A 122 18.13 -2.70 1.81
CA ASP A 122 18.00 -3.65 2.93
C ASP A 122 18.21 -2.95 4.26
N ALA A 123 17.12 -2.46 4.83
CA ALA A 123 17.06 -1.85 6.16
C ALA A 123 16.70 -2.86 7.26
N SER A 124 16.83 -4.17 7.01
CA SER A 124 16.41 -5.24 7.94
C SER A 124 17.10 -5.17 9.31
N ALA A 125 18.29 -4.57 9.39
CA ALA A 125 19.00 -4.32 10.64
C ALA A 125 18.17 -3.50 11.66
N ALA A 126 17.24 -2.67 11.20
CA ALA A 126 16.36 -1.89 12.05
C ALA A 126 15.41 -2.75 12.90
N THR A 127 15.08 -3.96 12.46
CA THR A 127 14.22 -4.89 13.23
C THR A 127 14.84 -5.33 14.56
N ALA A 128 16.17 -5.23 14.68
CA ALA A 128 16.91 -5.56 15.91
C ALA A 128 16.95 -4.40 16.92
N PHE A 129 16.49 -3.20 16.57
CA PHE A 129 16.47 -2.07 17.49
C PHE A 129 15.50 -2.31 18.64
N LYS A 130 15.99 -2.11 19.87
CA LYS A 130 15.17 -2.33 21.09
C LYS A 130 14.08 -1.27 21.26
N ASP A 131 14.40 -0.01 20.92
CA ASP A 131 13.46 1.10 21.02
C ASP A 131 12.50 1.11 19.83
N LYS A 132 11.20 0.99 20.12
CA LYS A 132 10.15 1.06 19.10
C LYS A 132 10.12 2.39 18.35
N ARG A 133 10.51 3.50 19.01
CA ARG A 133 10.55 4.82 18.35
C ARG A 133 11.56 4.84 17.21
N GLN A 134 12.72 4.20 17.41
CA GLN A 134 13.72 4.07 16.36
C GLN A 134 13.18 3.26 15.17
N ARG A 135 12.53 2.12 15.44
CA ARG A 135 11.91 1.31 14.38
C ARG A 135 10.81 2.06 13.64
N MET A 136 9.95 2.81 14.38
CA MET A 136 8.90 3.64 13.78
C MET A 136 9.47 4.74 12.90
N VAL A 137 10.54 5.40 13.32
CA VAL A 137 11.19 6.43 12.48
C VAL A 137 11.81 5.78 11.24
N VAL A 138 12.52 4.66 11.37
CA VAL A 138 13.03 3.94 10.19
C VAL A 138 11.88 3.54 9.27
N GLY A 139 10.78 3.00 9.80
CA GLY A 139 9.62 2.62 9.00
C GLY A 139 8.89 3.80 8.35
N GLY A 140 8.86 4.97 8.99
CA GLY A 140 8.08 6.12 8.53
C GLY A 140 8.86 7.17 7.74
N ILE A 141 10.20 7.12 7.74
CA ILE A 141 11.02 8.17 7.15
C ILE A 141 10.84 8.28 5.63
N GLY A 142 10.61 7.17 4.94
CA GLY A 142 10.32 7.17 3.51
C GLY A 142 9.08 7.99 3.18
N ILE A 143 8.02 7.86 3.99
CA ILE A 143 6.79 8.66 3.89
C ILE A 143 7.11 10.15 4.10
N ALA A 144 7.93 10.47 5.12
CA ALA A 144 8.31 11.85 5.40
C ALA A 144 9.13 12.48 4.26
N VAL A 145 10.03 11.72 3.64
CA VAL A 145 10.80 12.14 2.46
C VAL A 145 9.88 12.39 1.27
N GLU A 146 8.95 11.48 0.96
CA GLU A 146 8.02 11.67 -0.14
C GLU A 146 7.14 12.92 0.05
N LEU A 147 6.59 13.13 1.25
CA LEU A 147 5.79 14.33 1.54
C LEU A 147 6.60 15.61 1.41
N PHE A 148 7.87 15.60 1.85
CA PHE A 148 8.76 16.74 1.71
C PHE A 148 9.08 17.05 0.24
N LEU A 149 9.36 16.03 -0.57
CA LEU A 149 9.58 16.18 -2.01
C LEU A 149 8.34 16.70 -2.73
N GLY A 150 7.16 16.17 -2.37
CA GLY A 150 5.88 16.65 -2.90
C GLY A 150 5.62 18.12 -2.55
N ALA A 151 5.96 18.54 -1.32
CA ALA A 151 5.85 19.92 -0.88
C ALA A 151 6.77 20.84 -1.66
N LEU A 152 8.04 20.47 -1.87
CA LEU A 152 8.98 21.24 -2.69
C LEU A 152 8.49 21.34 -4.15
N ALA A 153 8.00 20.24 -4.68
CA ALA A 153 7.44 20.19 -6.03
C ALA A 153 6.22 21.12 -6.18
N LEU A 154 5.36 21.20 -5.15
CA LEU A 154 4.23 22.14 -5.15
C LEU A 154 4.72 23.61 -5.22
N PHE A 155 5.71 23.98 -4.45
CA PHE A 155 6.28 25.34 -4.54
C PHE A 155 6.82 25.61 -5.94
N VAL A 156 7.58 24.69 -6.52
CA VAL A 156 8.07 24.84 -7.90
C VAL A 156 6.90 25.01 -8.86
N TRP A 157 5.87 24.18 -8.74
CA TRP A 157 4.68 24.24 -9.63
C TRP A 157 3.93 25.56 -9.55
N LEU A 158 3.84 26.17 -8.34
CA LEU A 158 3.16 27.45 -8.13
C LEU A 158 3.93 28.64 -8.70
N PHE A 159 5.26 28.63 -8.61
CA PHE A 159 6.07 29.79 -8.95
C PHE A 159 6.70 29.74 -10.35
N VAL A 160 6.61 28.60 -11.06
CA VAL A 160 7.19 28.43 -12.38
C VAL A 160 6.12 28.53 -13.46
N GLN A 161 6.45 29.18 -14.57
CA GLN A 161 5.57 29.30 -15.74
C GLN A 161 5.28 27.92 -16.37
N PRO A 162 4.15 27.77 -17.10
CA PRO A 162 3.85 26.55 -17.84
C PRO A 162 5.01 26.11 -18.75
N GLY A 163 5.42 24.84 -18.62
CA GLY A 163 6.54 24.27 -19.35
C GLY A 163 7.03 22.97 -18.68
N LEU A 164 8.17 22.45 -19.16
CA LEU A 164 8.73 21.17 -18.73
C LEU A 164 8.95 21.10 -17.20
N VAL A 165 9.50 22.15 -16.59
CA VAL A 165 9.77 22.17 -15.15
C VAL A 165 8.48 22.07 -14.33
N ARG A 166 7.43 22.79 -14.75
CA ARG A 166 6.11 22.72 -14.10
C ARG A 166 5.47 21.34 -14.26
N SER A 167 5.65 20.69 -15.41
CA SER A 167 5.17 19.33 -15.65
C SER A 167 5.92 18.30 -14.77
N ILE A 168 7.25 18.41 -14.65
CA ILE A 168 8.05 17.56 -13.76
C ILE A 168 7.61 17.74 -12.30
N ALA A 169 7.40 18.98 -11.86
CA ALA A 169 6.92 19.27 -10.52
C ALA A 169 5.53 18.65 -10.26
N PHE A 170 4.60 18.79 -11.22
CA PHE A 170 3.27 18.17 -11.14
C PHE A 170 3.36 16.64 -11.03
N ASN A 171 4.18 16.01 -11.85
CA ASN A 171 4.38 14.57 -11.82
C ASN A 171 5.02 14.09 -10.51
N THR A 172 5.95 14.87 -9.96
CA THR A 172 6.53 14.57 -8.65
C THR A 172 5.48 14.62 -7.55
N MET A 173 4.61 15.65 -7.54
CA MET A 173 3.48 15.72 -6.61
C MET A 173 2.53 14.54 -6.78
N LEU A 174 2.22 14.14 -8.00
CA LEU A 174 1.34 13.02 -8.30
C LEU A 174 1.91 11.69 -7.77
N ILE A 175 3.21 11.43 -8.04
CA ILE A 175 3.90 10.23 -7.55
C ILE A 175 3.91 10.20 -6.02
N THR A 176 4.38 11.28 -5.38
CA THR A 176 4.52 11.34 -3.93
C THR A 176 3.17 11.29 -3.23
N GLY A 177 2.17 12.04 -3.72
CA GLY A 177 0.83 12.06 -3.17
C GLY A 177 0.15 10.70 -3.27
N THR A 178 0.11 10.10 -4.47
CA THR A 178 -0.49 8.79 -4.70
C THR A 178 0.23 7.69 -3.92
N SER A 179 1.57 7.67 -3.98
CA SER A 179 2.38 6.68 -3.26
C SER A 179 2.17 6.76 -1.76
N THR A 180 2.20 7.96 -1.19
CA THR A 180 2.05 8.14 0.25
C THR A 180 0.63 7.89 0.72
N LEU A 181 -0.39 8.47 0.07
CA LEU A 181 -1.77 8.39 0.57
C LEU A 181 -2.40 7.02 0.36
N LEU A 182 -2.20 6.40 -0.82
CA LEU A 182 -2.86 5.14 -1.16
C LEU A 182 -2.04 3.90 -0.77
N PHE A 183 -0.71 4.02 -0.70
CA PHE A 183 0.15 2.85 -0.50
C PHE A 183 1.04 2.97 0.74
N ASN A 184 2.13 3.73 0.67
CA ASN A 184 3.17 3.70 1.70
C ASN A 184 2.71 4.23 3.06
N GLY A 185 1.96 5.31 3.09
CA GLY A 185 1.44 5.89 4.34
C GLY A 185 0.21 5.17 4.89
N ASN A 186 -0.42 4.30 4.09
CA ASN A 186 -1.61 3.59 4.51
C ASN A 186 -1.24 2.34 5.35
N PRO A 187 -1.63 2.29 6.62
CA PRO A 187 -1.28 1.17 7.50
C PRO A 187 -2.02 -0.14 7.15
N LEU A 188 -3.06 -0.10 6.30
CA LEU A 188 -3.87 -1.27 5.93
C LEU A 188 -3.22 -2.13 4.85
N LEU A 189 -2.23 -1.59 4.13
CA LEU A 189 -1.37 -2.33 3.21
C LEU A 189 0.00 -2.58 3.87
N ARG A 190 0.68 -3.67 3.47
CA ARG A 190 1.99 -4.04 4.04
C ARG A 190 3.14 -3.24 3.42
N PHE A 191 3.06 -1.91 3.53
CA PHE A 191 4.11 -0.95 3.22
C PHE A 191 4.57 -0.25 4.50
N ASP A 192 5.24 0.86 4.41
CA ASP A 192 5.86 1.56 5.54
C ASP A 192 4.88 1.87 6.67
N GLY A 193 3.70 2.40 6.35
CA GLY A 193 2.65 2.72 7.33
C GLY A 193 2.21 1.50 8.16
N TYR A 194 2.22 0.31 7.57
CA TYR A 194 1.97 -0.93 8.30
C TYR A 194 3.03 -1.24 9.33
N TYR A 195 4.31 -1.08 8.98
CA TYR A 195 5.40 -1.35 9.92
C TYR A 195 5.37 -0.34 11.05
N VAL A 196 5.12 0.94 10.77
CA VAL A 196 4.93 1.98 11.79
C VAL A 196 3.78 1.61 12.73
N LEU A 197 2.62 1.20 12.20
CA LEU A 197 1.48 0.78 13.02
C LEU A 197 1.80 -0.47 13.85
N SER A 198 2.44 -1.48 13.25
CA SER A 198 2.84 -2.73 13.93
C SER A 198 3.79 -2.47 15.11
N ASP A 199 4.76 -1.55 14.92
CA ASP A 199 5.70 -1.15 15.97
C ASP A 199 5.04 -0.25 17.03
N LEU A 200 4.15 0.65 16.64
CA LEU A 200 3.38 1.49 17.55
C LEU A 200 2.55 0.64 18.53
N LEU A 201 1.86 -0.36 18.01
CA LEU A 201 1.02 -1.28 18.78
C LEU A 201 1.82 -2.38 19.50
N GLU A 202 3.11 -2.52 19.17
CA GLU A 202 3.97 -3.61 19.66
C GLU A 202 3.41 -5.01 19.33
N ILE A 203 2.72 -5.14 18.20
CA ILE A 203 2.19 -6.40 17.70
C ILE A 203 2.97 -6.83 16.45
N PRO A 204 4.04 -7.61 16.60
CA PRO A 204 4.83 -8.06 15.47
C PRO A 204 4.00 -8.92 14.52
N ASN A 205 4.23 -8.78 13.22
CA ASN A 205 3.47 -9.49 12.18
C ASN A 205 1.95 -9.29 12.31
N LEU A 206 1.51 -8.08 12.64
CA LEU A 206 0.10 -7.72 12.87
C LEU A 206 -0.84 -8.33 11.84
N GLY A 207 -0.54 -8.23 10.54
CA GLY A 207 -1.40 -8.76 9.48
C GLY A 207 -1.57 -10.29 9.49
N ASN A 208 -0.50 -11.05 9.76
CA ASN A 208 -0.59 -12.51 9.85
C ASN A 208 -1.32 -12.93 11.13
N ARG A 209 -1.00 -12.28 12.25
CA ARG A 209 -1.67 -12.55 13.55
C ARG A 209 -3.16 -12.19 13.48
N SER A 210 -3.52 -11.10 12.80
CA SER A 210 -4.93 -10.73 12.57
C SER A 210 -5.69 -11.79 11.78
N ASN A 211 -5.10 -12.30 10.69
CA ASN A 211 -5.71 -13.38 9.92
C ASN A 211 -5.87 -14.66 10.75
N GLN A 212 -4.87 -15.00 11.55
CA GLN A 212 -4.96 -16.16 12.46
C GLN A 212 -6.04 -15.95 13.53
N TYR A 213 -6.16 -14.74 14.05
CA TYR A 213 -7.17 -14.41 15.06
C TYR A 213 -8.60 -14.46 14.49
N LEU A 214 -8.82 -13.93 13.29
CA LEU A 214 -10.11 -14.07 12.58
C LEU A 214 -10.43 -15.54 12.33
N GLY A 215 -9.44 -16.34 11.88
CA GLY A 215 -9.57 -17.78 11.74
C GLY A 215 -9.94 -18.48 13.05
N TYR A 216 -9.33 -18.08 14.19
CA TYR A 216 -9.69 -18.56 15.51
C TYR A 216 -11.15 -18.22 15.86
N LEU A 217 -11.60 -16.99 15.62
CA LEU A 217 -13.00 -16.60 15.88
C LEU A 217 -13.97 -17.48 15.11
N PHE A 218 -13.71 -17.72 13.83
CA PHE A 218 -14.52 -18.64 13.01
C PHE A 218 -14.53 -20.06 13.58
N GLN A 219 -13.36 -20.61 13.89
CA GLN A 219 -13.26 -21.96 14.45
C GLN A 219 -13.99 -22.08 15.81
N ARG A 220 -13.80 -21.10 16.69
CA ARG A 220 -14.35 -21.13 18.06
C ARG A 220 -15.86 -20.91 18.07
N TYR A 221 -16.36 -19.90 17.39
CA TYR A 221 -17.75 -19.46 17.51
C TYR A 221 -18.66 -19.99 16.41
N VAL A 222 -18.18 -20.11 15.18
CA VAL A 222 -18.97 -20.61 14.05
C VAL A 222 -18.93 -22.15 14.00
N PHE A 223 -17.74 -22.74 14.03
CA PHE A 223 -17.58 -24.19 13.95
C PHE A 223 -17.71 -24.88 15.31
N GLY A 224 -17.54 -24.16 16.43
CA GLY A 224 -17.70 -24.67 17.79
C GLY A 224 -16.50 -25.49 18.29
N VAL A 225 -15.32 -25.30 17.70
CA VAL A 225 -14.07 -25.99 18.11
C VAL A 225 -13.63 -25.45 19.48
N LYS A 226 -13.79 -26.25 20.52
CA LYS A 226 -13.48 -25.84 21.92
C LYS A 226 -11.98 -25.70 22.17
N ASP A 227 -11.16 -26.48 21.48
CA ASP A 227 -9.72 -26.55 21.67
C ASP A 227 -8.94 -25.64 20.72
N ALA A 228 -9.62 -24.68 20.06
CA ALA A 228 -8.97 -23.71 19.19
C ALA A 228 -7.98 -22.84 19.98
N LYS A 229 -6.73 -22.76 19.51
CA LYS A 229 -5.67 -21.97 20.16
C LYS A 229 -5.89 -20.49 19.94
N LEU A 230 -5.97 -19.73 21.03
CA LEU A 230 -6.10 -18.27 21.00
C LEU A 230 -4.75 -17.62 20.66
N PRO A 231 -4.61 -16.89 19.55
CA PRO A 231 -3.36 -16.26 19.16
C PRO A 231 -3.11 -14.88 19.82
N ALA A 232 -4.06 -14.40 20.63
CA ALA A 232 -4.00 -13.11 21.32
C ALA A 232 -3.80 -13.27 22.81
N HIS A 233 -2.90 -12.48 23.40
CA HIS A 233 -2.58 -12.56 24.83
C HIS A 233 -3.39 -11.55 25.65
N THR A 234 -3.69 -10.37 25.11
CA THR A 234 -4.37 -9.29 25.82
C THR A 234 -5.68 -8.87 25.12
N PRO A 235 -6.63 -8.25 25.85
CA PRO A 235 -7.84 -7.71 25.24
C PRO A 235 -7.55 -6.63 24.15
N GLY A 236 -6.52 -5.79 24.37
CA GLY A 236 -6.09 -4.79 23.40
C GLY A 236 -5.61 -5.41 22.08
N GLU A 237 -4.81 -6.50 22.16
CA GLU A 237 -4.42 -7.24 20.94
C GLU A 237 -5.62 -7.79 20.18
N ARG A 238 -6.64 -8.32 20.90
CA ARG A 238 -7.86 -8.85 20.26
C ARG A 238 -8.60 -7.77 19.47
N PHE A 239 -8.76 -6.60 20.08
CA PHE A 239 -9.38 -5.44 19.41
C PHE A 239 -8.63 -5.05 18.16
N TRP A 240 -7.32 -4.82 18.28
CA TRP A 240 -6.51 -4.37 17.14
C TRP A 240 -6.39 -5.42 16.03
N MET A 241 -6.26 -6.70 16.37
CA MET A 241 -6.22 -7.78 15.38
C MET A 241 -7.54 -7.91 14.61
N THR A 242 -8.69 -7.76 15.31
CA THR A 242 -10.00 -7.80 14.63
C THR A 242 -10.17 -6.61 13.70
N THR A 243 -9.98 -5.40 14.24
CA THR A 243 -10.14 -4.15 13.49
C THR A 243 -9.20 -4.11 12.29
N TYR A 244 -7.92 -4.40 12.50
CA TYR A 244 -6.93 -4.43 11.42
C TYR A 244 -7.26 -5.49 10.37
N GLY A 245 -7.62 -6.70 10.79
CA GLY A 245 -7.92 -7.80 9.85
C GLY A 245 -9.08 -7.48 8.93
N ILE A 246 -10.17 -6.93 9.48
CA ILE A 246 -11.35 -6.53 8.72
C ILE A 246 -11.04 -5.32 7.83
N SER A 247 -10.48 -4.25 8.40
CA SER A 247 -10.19 -3.02 7.66
C SER A 247 -9.18 -3.24 6.52
N SER A 248 -8.13 -4.01 6.78
CA SER A 248 -7.12 -4.36 5.76
C SER A 248 -7.71 -5.21 4.62
N PHE A 249 -8.65 -6.11 4.91
CA PHE A 249 -9.35 -6.87 3.88
C PHE A 249 -10.24 -5.95 3.03
N LEU A 250 -11.08 -5.13 3.66
CA LEU A 250 -11.97 -4.20 2.96
C LEU A 250 -11.18 -3.22 2.09
N TYR A 251 -10.10 -2.64 2.63
CA TYR A 251 -9.28 -1.72 1.88
C TYR A 251 -8.63 -2.36 0.65
N ARG A 252 -8.10 -3.58 0.80
CA ARG A 252 -7.52 -4.32 -0.34
C ARG A 252 -8.54 -4.59 -1.43
N VAL A 253 -9.76 -4.99 -1.07
CA VAL A 253 -10.84 -5.20 -2.05
C VAL A 253 -11.19 -3.88 -2.73
N MET A 254 -11.38 -2.81 -1.97
CA MET A 254 -11.72 -1.48 -2.49
C MET A 254 -10.65 -0.95 -3.45
N ILE A 255 -9.38 -0.96 -3.05
CA ILE A 255 -8.29 -0.43 -3.88
C ILE A 255 -8.08 -1.29 -5.13
N THR A 256 -8.20 -2.62 -5.03
CA THR A 256 -8.12 -3.51 -6.19
C THR A 256 -9.23 -3.21 -7.17
N PHE A 257 -10.46 -3.06 -6.68
CA PHE A 257 -11.62 -2.75 -7.51
C PHE A 257 -11.46 -1.37 -8.20
N ALA A 258 -11.01 -0.35 -7.45
CA ALA A 258 -10.74 0.98 -8.01
C ALA A 258 -9.68 0.95 -9.12
N ILE A 259 -8.58 0.21 -8.91
CA ILE A 259 -7.52 0.05 -9.92
C ILE A 259 -8.05 -0.69 -11.15
N ILE A 260 -8.81 -1.76 -10.98
CA ILE A 260 -9.39 -2.51 -12.10
C ILE A 260 -10.32 -1.64 -12.92
N LEU A 261 -11.21 -0.87 -12.28
CA LEU A 261 -12.12 0.03 -12.98
C LEU A 261 -11.36 1.14 -13.72
N PHE A 262 -10.35 1.72 -13.08
CA PHE A 262 -9.51 2.74 -13.71
C PHE A 262 -8.79 2.18 -14.95
N ILE A 263 -8.18 0.99 -14.84
CA ILE A 263 -7.50 0.37 -15.99
C ILE A 263 -8.51 -0.04 -17.07
N ALA A 264 -9.66 -0.59 -16.69
CA ALA A 264 -10.69 -1.00 -17.62
C ALA A 264 -11.30 0.17 -18.40
N SER A 265 -11.36 1.35 -17.80
CA SER A 265 -11.83 2.56 -18.49
C SER A 265 -10.90 3.00 -19.61
N GLN A 266 -9.61 2.68 -19.53
CA GLN A 266 -8.59 3.02 -20.53
C GLN A 266 -8.26 1.84 -21.46
N PHE A 267 -8.14 0.65 -20.86
CA PHE A 267 -7.73 -0.59 -21.54
C PHE A 267 -8.67 -1.73 -21.15
N PHE A 268 -9.83 -1.81 -21.80
CA PHE A 268 -10.89 -2.75 -21.44
C PHE A 268 -10.39 -4.20 -21.27
N PHE A 269 -9.65 -4.74 -22.24
CA PHE A 269 -9.16 -6.12 -22.18
C PHE A 269 -8.19 -6.35 -21.01
N VAL A 270 -7.30 -5.39 -20.74
CA VAL A 270 -6.36 -5.48 -19.61
C VAL A 270 -7.13 -5.43 -18.30
N GLY A 271 -8.13 -4.55 -18.18
CA GLY A 271 -9.02 -4.48 -17.03
C GLY A 271 -9.77 -5.79 -16.77
N VAL A 272 -10.31 -6.42 -17.81
CA VAL A 272 -10.97 -7.72 -17.71
C VAL A 272 -10.01 -8.82 -17.23
N LEU A 273 -8.80 -8.90 -17.80
CA LEU A 273 -7.79 -9.86 -17.35
C LEU A 273 -7.39 -9.66 -15.88
N LEU A 274 -7.20 -8.40 -15.45
CA LEU A 274 -6.92 -8.08 -14.06
C LEU A 274 -8.10 -8.41 -13.15
N ALA A 275 -9.34 -8.19 -13.59
CA ALA A 275 -10.54 -8.55 -12.83
C ALA A 275 -10.63 -10.07 -12.64
N LEU A 276 -10.39 -10.84 -13.69
CA LEU A 276 -10.39 -12.32 -13.63
C LEU A 276 -9.26 -12.82 -12.72
N TRP A 277 -8.04 -12.28 -12.87
CA TRP A 277 -6.90 -12.64 -12.01
C TRP A 277 -7.14 -12.29 -10.54
N SER A 278 -7.66 -11.09 -10.28
CA SER A 278 -7.98 -10.64 -8.92
C SER A 278 -9.13 -11.45 -8.32
N GLY A 279 -10.17 -11.75 -9.08
CA GLY A 279 -11.26 -12.65 -8.69
C GLY A 279 -10.73 -14.03 -8.32
N PHE A 280 -9.85 -14.59 -9.14
CA PHE A 280 -9.21 -15.88 -8.85
C PHE A 280 -8.37 -15.82 -7.56
N THR A 281 -7.52 -14.84 -7.41
CA THR A 281 -6.56 -14.77 -6.29
C THR A 281 -7.21 -14.32 -4.98
N GLN A 282 -8.17 -13.40 -5.01
CA GLN A 282 -8.78 -12.80 -3.80
C GLN A 282 -10.08 -13.49 -3.38
N LEU A 283 -10.79 -14.15 -4.29
CA LEU A 283 -12.05 -14.84 -3.97
C LEU A 283 -11.91 -16.36 -4.12
N LEU A 284 -11.55 -16.86 -5.29
CA LEU A 284 -11.58 -18.29 -5.56
C LEU A 284 -10.52 -19.07 -4.80
N SER A 285 -9.27 -18.57 -4.76
CA SER A 285 -8.17 -19.24 -4.05
C SER A 285 -8.39 -19.32 -2.53
N PRO A 286 -8.82 -18.27 -1.80
CA PRO A 286 -9.17 -18.36 -0.38
C PRO A 286 -10.35 -19.29 -0.12
N VAL A 287 -11.37 -19.27 -0.98
CA VAL A 287 -12.52 -20.21 -0.87
C VAL A 287 -12.05 -21.64 -1.02
N ALA A 288 -11.25 -21.95 -2.06
CA ALA A 288 -10.70 -23.30 -2.27
C ALA A 288 -9.85 -23.77 -1.09
N LYS A 289 -9.01 -22.88 -0.51
CA LYS A 289 -8.25 -23.18 0.71
C LYS A 289 -9.15 -23.43 1.92
N SER A 290 -10.23 -22.66 2.07
CA SER A 290 -11.20 -22.84 3.16
C SER A 290 -11.96 -24.16 3.00
N VAL A 291 -12.38 -24.51 1.79
CA VAL A 291 -13.00 -25.82 1.48
C VAL A 291 -12.03 -26.95 1.78
N SER A 292 -10.78 -26.85 1.31
CA SER A 292 -9.75 -27.85 1.61
C SER A 292 -9.51 -27.99 3.10
N PHE A 293 -9.48 -26.86 3.86
CA PHE A 293 -9.37 -26.89 5.32
C PHE A 293 -10.54 -27.61 5.99
N LEU A 294 -11.79 -27.40 5.54
CA LEU A 294 -12.97 -28.06 6.08
C LEU A 294 -12.91 -29.59 5.95
N PHE A 295 -12.41 -30.08 4.82
CA PHE A 295 -12.38 -31.53 4.55
C PHE A 295 -11.12 -32.22 5.06
N ASN A 296 -9.95 -31.55 4.98
CA ASN A 296 -8.66 -32.18 5.22
C ASN A 296 -8.03 -31.84 6.60
N SER A 297 -8.56 -30.82 7.32
CA SER A 297 -7.95 -30.45 8.60
C SER A 297 -8.21 -31.47 9.71
N PRO A 298 -7.16 -32.01 10.37
CA PRO A 298 -7.32 -32.87 11.54
C PRO A 298 -7.99 -32.15 12.73
N GLN A 299 -7.84 -30.84 12.83
CA GLN A 299 -8.41 -30.02 13.91
C GLN A 299 -9.95 -30.02 13.91
N LEU A 300 -10.56 -30.22 12.74
CA LEU A 300 -12.01 -30.24 12.57
C LEU A 300 -12.63 -31.64 12.66
N GLY A 301 -11.85 -32.69 12.85
CA GLY A 301 -12.32 -34.09 12.78
C GLY A 301 -13.63 -34.33 13.52
N ARG A 302 -13.72 -33.94 14.79
CA ARG A 302 -14.91 -34.11 15.64
C ARG A 302 -16.04 -33.12 15.32
N TYR A 303 -15.71 -31.96 14.76
CA TYR A 303 -16.66 -30.85 14.53
C TYR A 303 -16.99 -30.66 13.03
N ARG A 304 -16.51 -31.56 12.15
CA ARG A 304 -16.60 -31.41 10.70
C ARG A 304 -18.03 -31.26 10.19
N GLY A 305 -18.98 -32.07 10.68
CA GLY A 305 -20.38 -31.97 10.28
C GLY A 305 -20.97 -30.58 10.56
N ARG A 306 -20.74 -30.05 11.75
CA ARG A 306 -21.16 -28.69 12.11
C ARG A 306 -20.46 -27.62 11.25
N ALA A 307 -19.15 -27.75 11.05
CA ALA A 307 -18.38 -26.80 10.26
C ALA A 307 -18.85 -26.74 8.80
N VAL A 308 -19.12 -27.90 8.18
CA VAL A 308 -19.67 -27.96 6.81
C VAL A 308 -21.08 -27.35 6.78
N PHE A 309 -21.96 -27.75 7.69
CA PHE A 309 -23.34 -27.24 7.74
C PHE A 309 -23.37 -25.71 7.88
N THR A 310 -22.62 -25.14 8.85
CA THR A 310 -22.57 -23.69 9.08
C THR A 310 -21.95 -22.94 7.91
N SER A 311 -20.94 -23.52 7.25
CA SER A 311 -20.34 -22.91 6.04
C SER A 311 -21.30 -22.91 4.87
N VAL A 312 -22.07 -23.96 4.66
CA VAL A 312 -23.11 -24.01 3.60
C VAL A 312 -24.21 -23.01 3.87
N VAL A 313 -24.73 -22.94 5.12
CA VAL A 313 -25.74 -21.95 5.49
C VAL A 313 -25.22 -20.52 5.27
N LEU A 314 -24.00 -20.23 5.70
CA LEU A 314 -23.39 -18.91 5.49
C LEU A 314 -23.25 -18.57 3.99
N ALA A 315 -22.81 -19.53 3.18
CA ALA A 315 -22.69 -19.36 1.73
C ALA A 315 -24.07 -19.11 1.06
N LEU A 316 -25.11 -19.82 1.49
CA LEU A 316 -26.48 -19.61 1.00
C LEU A 316 -27.02 -18.25 1.41
N VAL A 317 -26.81 -17.81 2.65
CA VAL A 317 -27.22 -16.48 3.14
C VAL A 317 -26.51 -15.38 2.37
N LEU A 318 -25.20 -15.48 2.19
CA LEU A 318 -24.42 -14.51 1.41
C LEU A 318 -24.85 -14.50 -0.07
N GLY A 319 -25.08 -15.67 -0.66
CA GLY A 319 -25.64 -15.80 -2.01
C GLY A 319 -27.00 -15.12 -2.12
N ALA A 320 -27.92 -15.38 -1.19
CA ALA A 320 -29.23 -14.76 -1.18
C ALA A 320 -29.13 -13.22 -1.03
N LEU A 321 -28.23 -12.74 -0.16
CA LEU A 321 -27.98 -11.29 -0.01
C LEU A 321 -27.49 -10.65 -1.32
N VAL A 322 -26.58 -11.32 -2.04
CA VAL A 322 -26.01 -10.77 -3.29
C VAL A 322 -27.01 -10.80 -4.45
N PHE A 323 -27.79 -11.89 -4.56
CA PHE A 323 -28.64 -12.11 -5.74
C PHE A 323 -30.12 -11.72 -5.52
N ALA A 324 -30.60 -11.68 -4.28
CA ALA A 324 -32.00 -11.39 -3.99
C ALA A 324 -32.26 -9.95 -3.51
N LEU A 325 -31.24 -9.22 -3.03
CA LEU A 325 -31.41 -7.82 -2.65
C LEU A 325 -31.42 -6.93 -3.89
N PRO A 326 -32.54 -6.23 -4.19
CA PRO A 326 -32.55 -5.25 -5.26
C PRO A 326 -31.72 -4.04 -4.85
N VAL A 327 -30.60 -3.82 -5.54
CA VAL A 327 -29.78 -2.60 -5.37
C VAL A 327 -30.25 -1.58 -6.42
N PRO A 328 -30.66 -0.35 -6.02
CA PRO A 328 -31.01 0.68 -6.98
C PRO A 328 -29.78 1.03 -7.82
N SER A 329 -29.88 0.79 -9.12
CA SER A 329 -28.86 1.19 -10.09
C SER A 329 -29.24 2.50 -10.74
N TRP A 330 -28.34 3.50 -10.64
CA TRP A 330 -28.50 4.78 -11.28
C TRP A 330 -27.50 4.87 -12.43
N THR A 331 -27.99 5.07 -13.64
CA THR A 331 -27.16 5.36 -14.79
C THR A 331 -27.18 6.86 -15.04
N ARG A 332 -26.03 7.54 -14.94
CA ARG A 332 -25.88 8.92 -15.41
C ARG A 332 -25.54 8.82 -16.89
N ALA A 333 -26.38 9.34 -17.75
CA ALA A 333 -26.10 9.57 -19.15
C ALA A 333 -25.92 11.07 -19.37
N GLU A 334 -24.83 11.46 -19.96
CA GLU A 334 -24.65 12.83 -20.47
C GLU A 334 -25.43 12.93 -21.76
N GLY A 335 -26.35 13.89 -21.83
CA GLY A 335 -27.15 14.18 -23.02
C GLY A 335 -26.98 15.63 -23.42
N VAL A 336 -26.86 15.87 -24.71
CA VAL A 336 -26.92 17.22 -25.29
C VAL A 336 -28.39 17.54 -25.52
N VAL A 337 -28.89 18.64 -24.89
CA VAL A 337 -30.22 19.14 -25.18
C VAL A 337 -30.16 19.83 -26.53
N TRP A 338 -30.71 19.19 -27.55
CA TRP A 338 -30.84 19.77 -28.89
C TRP A 338 -32.13 20.58 -28.96
N LEU A 339 -32.03 21.87 -29.16
CA LEU A 339 -33.18 22.70 -29.45
C LEU A 339 -33.57 22.48 -30.93
N PRO A 340 -34.88 22.21 -31.20
CA PRO A 340 -35.32 22.12 -32.61
C PRO A 340 -35.11 23.42 -33.33
N GLU A 341 -34.72 23.38 -34.59
CA GLU A 341 -34.47 24.56 -35.43
C GLU A 341 -35.69 25.49 -35.60
N GLU A 342 -36.88 25.00 -35.31
CA GLU A 342 -38.14 25.75 -35.37
C GLU A 342 -38.37 26.73 -34.21
N THR A 343 -37.43 26.82 -33.26
CA THR A 343 -37.52 27.71 -32.08
C THR A 343 -36.53 28.88 -32.15
N GLN A 344 -35.92 29.16 -33.31
CA GLN A 344 -35.07 30.33 -33.54
C GLN A 344 -35.86 31.49 -34.18
#